data_83f376b71a799e53c84cc795e5d86144
#
_entry.id   83f376b71a799e53c84cc795e5d86144
#
_cell.length_a   1.000
_cell.length_b   1.000
_cell.length_c   1.000
_cell.angle_alpha   90.00
_cell.angle_beta   90.00
_cell.angle_gamma   90.00
#
_symmetry.space_group_name_H-M   'P 1'
#
loop_
_entity.id
_entity.type
_entity.pdbx_description
1 polymer ?
#
loop_
_entity_poly.entity_id
_entity_poly.type
_entity_poly.pdbx_seq_one_letter_code
_entity_poly.pdbx_strand_id
1 'polypeptide(L)'
;GELSPLSDWEYQLSKGWEMIEGYKARAAEKSVFTQDLDTSEWYSATVPGTVLTTLVDQGVYPDPYWGLNNLLIPDTLCRMDWWYRNSFSIPRSKKGEKVKLILNGINYKAEIWFNRQLLGTMTGAFERGIFDITPWVDYDKKNLLAIRILPPNNPGIPHEANKKEGIGPNGGALCLDGPTFISSEGWDWIPGIRDRNMGIWQDVRIKFSNELEIVDTHVITDLPLPDT
;
A
#
# COMPACT_ATOMS: atom_id res chain seq x y z
N GLY A 1 -15.73 0.28 -3.65
CA GLY A 1 -14.80 -0.26 -4.64
C GLY A 1 -15.47 -1.27 -5.57
N GLU A 2 -14.76 -1.61 -6.60
CA GLU A 2 -15.19 -2.53 -7.64
C GLU A 2 -14.10 -3.58 -7.87
N LEU A 3 -14.51 -4.86 -7.97
CA LEU A 3 -13.62 -5.96 -8.34
C LEU A 3 -13.55 -6.05 -9.87
N SER A 4 -12.38 -5.78 -10.43
CA SER A 4 -12.10 -5.90 -11.86
C SER A 4 -11.51 -7.27 -12.18
N PRO A 5 -12.10 -8.10 -13.07
CA PRO A 5 -11.61 -9.44 -13.34
C PRO A 5 -10.24 -9.40 -14.01
N LEU A 6 -9.31 -10.23 -13.53
CA LEU A 6 -8.04 -10.55 -14.18
C LEU A 6 -8.14 -11.94 -14.85
N SER A 7 -8.93 -12.84 -14.25
CA SER A 7 -9.28 -14.17 -14.74
C SER A 7 -10.60 -14.62 -14.10
N ASP A 8 -11.04 -15.86 -14.37
CA ASP A 8 -12.26 -16.43 -13.78
C ASP A 8 -12.20 -16.56 -12.25
N TRP A 9 -11.00 -16.59 -11.70
CA TRP A 9 -10.75 -16.82 -10.26
C TRP A 9 -9.95 -15.71 -9.57
N GLU A 10 -9.51 -14.67 -10.30
CA GLU A 10 -8.70 -13.59 -9.73
C GLU A 10 -9.22 -12.23 -10.16
N TYR A 11 -9.35 -11.34 -9.20
CA TYR A 11 -9.88 -10.00 -9.39
C TYR A 11 -8.98 -8.97 -8.73
N GLN A 12 -8.81 -7.84 -9.38
CA GLN A 12 -8.06 -6.71 -8.84
C GLN A 12 -9.00 -5.71 -8.16
N LEU A 13 -8.58 -5.19 -7.02
CA LEU A 13 -9.25 -4.14 -6.28
C LEU A 13 -8.49 -2.82 -6.48
N SER A 14 -8.74 -2.14 -7.61
CA SER A 14 -8.00 -0.93 -8.01
C SER A 14 -8.77 0.37 -7.80
N LYS A 15 -10.11 0.32 -7.67
CA LYS A 15 -10.97 1.51 -7.58
C LYS A 15 -11.66 1.60 -6.23
N GLY A 16 -12.04 2.83 -5.86
CA GLY A 16 -12.82 3.10 -4.65
C GLY A 16 -12.02 3.00 -3.36
N TRP A 17 -10.72 3.25 -3.44
CA TRP A 17 -9.87 3.42 -2.28
C TRP A 17 -10.01 4.82 -1.70
N GLU A 18 -9.99 4.89 -0.40
CA GLU A 18 -10.04 6.12 0.39
C GLU A 18 -8.88 6.12 1.37
N MET A 19 -8.29 7.29 1.64
CA MET A 19 -7.13 7.44 2.51
C MET A 19 -7.29 8.65 3.43
N ILE A 20 -6.80 8.52 4.68
CA ILE A 20 -6.76 9.62 5.65
C ILE A 20 -5.58 9.47 6.60
N GLU A 21 -5.15 10.58 7.17
CA GLU A 21 -4.15 10.62 8.24
C GLU A 21 -4.66 9.90 9.50
N GLY A 22 -3.79 9.11 10.16
CA GLY A 22 -4.17 8.32 11.32
C GLY A 22 -4.68 9.14 12.49
N TYR A 23 -4.19 10.37 12.69
CA TYR A 23 -4.69 11.24 13.76
C TYR A 23 -6.12 11.71 13.51
N LYS A 24 -6.51 11.96 12.24
CA LYS A 24 -7.88 12.30 11.87
C LYS A 24 -8.80 11.09 11.99
N ALA A 25 -8.33 9.92 11.58
CA ALA A 25 -9.07 8.68 11.76
C ALA A 25 -9.37 8.38 13.23
N ARG A 26 -8.44 8.67 14.14
CA ARG A 26 -8.64 8.52 15.60
C ARG A 26 -9.61 9.55 16.17
N ALA A 27 -9.65 10.74 15.60
CA ALA A 27 -10.59 11.80 16.02
C ALA A 27 -12.03 11.52 15.56
N ALA A 28 -12.21 10.66 14.54
CA ALA A 28 -13.55 10.20 14.17
C ALA A 28 -14.08 9.31 15.29
N GLU A 29 -15.23 9.67 15.89
CA GLU A 29 -15.86 8.89 16.96
C GLU A 29 -16.28 7.48 16.51
N LYS A 30 -16.43 7.29 15.19
CA LYS A 30 -16.77 6.00 14.60
C LYS A 30 -15.51 5.28 14.13
N SER A 31 -15.48 3.99 14.38
CA SER A 31 -14.40 3.11 13.95
C SER A 31 -14.22 3.14 12.43
N VAL A 32 -12.98 3.21 11.96
CA VAL A 32 -12.60 3.03 10.56
C VAL A 32 -13.09 1.69 9.96
N PHE A 33 -13.52 0.78 10.81
CA PHE A 33 -14.04 -0.55 10.46
C PHE A 33 -15.56 -0.60 10.24
N THR A 34 -16.25 0.55 10.31
CA THR A 34 -17.72 0.59 10.06
C THR A 34 -18.01 1.04 8.64
N GLN A 35 -19.01 0.40 8.01
CA GLN A 35 -19.47 0.76 6.66
C GLN A 35 -20.07 2.16 6.61
N ASP A 36 -20.75 2.57 7.69
CA ASP A 36 -21.49 3.84 7.79
C ASP A 36 -20.60 5.03 8.23
N LEU A 37 -19.28 4.86 8.22
CA LEU A 37 -18.38 5.96 8.49
C LEU A 37 -18.49 7.00 7.36
N ASP A 38 -18.69 8.26 7.74
CA ASP A 38 -18.60 9.36 6.81
C ASP A 38 -17.14 9.55 6.38
N THR A 39 -16.90 9.37 5.09
CA THR A 39 -15.57 9.50 4.47
C THR A 39 -15.49 10.70 3.52
N SER A 40 -16.41 11.66 3.64
CA SER A 40 -16.45 12.85 2.78
C SER A 40 -15.16 13.69 2.84
N GLU A 41 -14.46 13.67 3.98
CA GLU A 41 -13.19 14.34 4.21
C GLU A 41 -11.96 13.46 3.89
N TRP A 42 -12.17 12.24 3.40
CA TRP A 42 -11.08 11.34 3.03
C TRP A 42 -10.62 11.63 1.60
N TYR A 43 -9.34 11.44 1.36
CA TYR A 43 -8.78 11.52 0.02
C TYR A 43 -9.21 10.31 -0.81
N SER A 44 -9.56 10.51 -2.07
CA SER A 44 -9.67 9.40 -3.03
C SER A 44 -8.27 8.88 -3.32
N ALA A 45 -7.97 7.68 -2.83
CA ALA A 45 -6.61 7.16 -2.84
C ALA A 45 -6.23 6.51 -4.18
N THR A 46 -5.01 6.78 -4.62
CA THR A 46 -4.38 6.12 -5.77
C THR A 46 -3.75 4.81 -5.30
N VAL A 47 -4.29 3.67 -5.78
CA VAL A 47 -3.77 2.32 -5.50
C VAL A 47 -3.74 1.53 -6.81
N PRO A 48 -2.57 1.01 -7.22
CA PRO A 48 -1.25 1.11 -6.61
C PRO A 48 -0.70 2.54 -6.55
N GLY A 49 -0.02 2.88 -5.44
CA GLY A 49 0.58 4.19 -5.25
C GLY A 49 1.11 4.41 -3.84
N THR A 50 1.63 5.61 -3.62
CA THR A 50 2.11 6.02 -2.30
C THR A 50 1.18 7.09 -1.69
N VAL A 51 1.41 7.42 -0.43
CA VAL A 51 0.73 8.53 0.24
C VAL A 51 0.90 9.82 -0.57
N LEU A 52 2.14 10.13 -0.97
CA LEU A 52 2.42 11.35 -1.73
C LEU A 52 1.76 11.33 -3.11
N THR A 53 1.75 10.18 -3.80
CA THR A 53 1.03 10.05 -5.09
C THR A 53 -0.42 10.44 -4.93
N THR A 54 -1.12 9.91 -3.93
CA THR A 54 -2.50 10.28 -3.63
C THR A 54 -2.66 11.78 -3.38
N LEU A 55 -1.81 12.37 -2.55
CA LEU A 55 -1.92 13.79 -2.19
C LEU A 55 -1.63 14.72 -3.37
N VAL A 56 -0.75 14.34 -4.27
CA VAL A 56 -0.49 15.07 -5.53
C VAL A 56 -1.68 14.94 -6.49
N ASP A 57 -2.21 13.74 -6.67
CA ASP A 57 -3.37 13.49 -7.53
C ASP A 57 -4.62 14.23 -7.05
N GLN A 58 -4.76 14.43 -5.73
CA GLN A 58 -5.83 15.21 -5.12
C GLN A 58 -5.54 16.73 -5.06
N GLY A 59 -4.41 17.17 -5.62
CA GLY A 59 -4.04 18.60 -5.64
C GLY A 59 -3.66 19.19 -4.29
N VAL A 60 -3.40 18.37 -3.27
CA VAL A 60 -2.95 18.82 -1.95
C VAL A 60 -1.53 19.37 -2.02
N TYR A 61 -0.67 18.71 -2.79
CA TYR A 61 0.69 19.14 -3.06
C TYR A 61 0.95 19.25 -4.56
N PRO A 62 1.84 20.16 -4.97
CA PRO A 62 2.26 20.26 -6.36
C PRO A 62 3.13 19.08 -6.76
N ASP A 63 3.28 18.85 -8.06
CA ASP A 63 4.18 17.84 -8.63
C ASP A 63 5.61 18.02 -8.07
N PRO A 64 6.13 17.05 -7.30
CA PRO A 64 7.45 17.14 -6.67
C PRO A 64 8.62 17.21 -7.67
N TYR A 65 8.41 16.76 -8.89
CA TYR A 65 9.43 16.75 -9.94
C TYR A 65 9.58 18.08 -10.68
N TRP A 66 8.71 19.06 -10.39
CA TRP A 66 8.76 20.35 -11.06
C TRP A 66 9.43 21.41 -10.19
N GLY A 67 10.58 21.93 -10.65
CA GLY A 67 11.29 23.04 -10.00
C GLY A 67 11.67 22.71 -8.54
N LEU A 68 11.22 23.54 -7.60
CA LEU A 68 11.48 23.38 -6.17
C LEU A 68 10.26 22.87 -5.40
N ASN A 69 9.27 22.32 -6.07
CA ASN A 69 8.02 21.88 -5.44
C ASN A 69 8.23 20.85 -4.34
N ASN A 70 9.23 19.96 -4.48
CA ASN A 70 9.54 18.97 -3.44
C ASN A 70 9.85 19.62 -2.08
N LEU A 71 10.40 20.83 -2.07
CA LEU A 71 10.69 21.59 -0.83
C LEU A 71 9.43 22.12 -0.14
N LEU A 72 8.30 22.21 -0.86
CA LEU A 72 7.01 22.64 -0.33
C LEU A 72 6.25 21.51 0.36
N ILE A 73 6.69 20.26 0.17
CA ILE A 73 6.06 19.07 0.74
C ILE A 73 6.65 18.80 2.12
N PRO A 74 5.83 18.68 3.18
CA PRO A 74 6.34 18.51 4.52
C PRO A 74 6.93 17.11 4.76
N ASP A 75 8.06 17.03 5.46
CA ASP A 75 8.69 15.77 5.86
C ASP A 75 7.88 15.02 6.94
N THR A 76 6.82 15.62 7.46
CA THR A 76 5.94 15.00 8.47
C THR A 76 5.08 13.87 7.90
N LEU A 77 4.92 13.75 6.57
CA LEU A 77 4.13 12.71 5.94
C LEU A 77 4.61 11.31 6.33
N CYS A 78 5.91 11.12 6.49
CA CYS A 78 6.50 9.84 6.88
C CYS A 78 6.55 9.60 8.40
N ARG A 79 6.01 10.53 9.21
CA ARG A 79 6.06 10.46 10.68
C ARG A 79 4.72 10.16 11.33
N MET A 80 3.69 9.92 10.51
CA MET A 80 2.34 9.57 10.94
C MET A 80 1.87 8.32 10.25
N ASP A 81 0.92 7.63 10.85
CA ASP A 81 0.22 6.51 10.24
C ASP A 81 -0.86 7.00 9.27
N TRP A 82 -1.14 6.17 8.27
CA TRP A 82 -2.14 6.42 7.24
C TRP A 82 -3.12 5.26 7.16
N TRP A 83 -4.41 5.56 7.14
CA TRP A 83 -5.45 4.57 6.92
C TRP A 83 -5.91 4.58 5.48
N TYR A 84 -5.98 3.41 4.91
CA TYR A 84 -6.60 3.13 3.63
C TYR A 84 -7.85 2.28 3.85
N ARG A 85 -8.91 2.55 3.07
CA ARG A 85 -10.14 1.78 3.09
C ARG A 85 -10.60 1.45 1.68
N ASN A 86 -11.26 0.30 1.55
CA ASN A 86 -12.00 -0.04 0.36
C ASN A 86 -13.21 -0.89 0.74
N SER A 87 -14.39 -0.49 0.27
CA SER A 87 -15.65 -1.20 0.49
C SER A 87 -16.12 -1.80 -0.82
N PHE A 88 -16.24 -3.12 -0.91
CA PHE A 88 -16.55 -3.84 -2.14
C PHE A 88 -17.46 -5.04 -1.90
N SER A 89 -18.11 -5.51 -2.97
CA SER A 89 -18.99 -6.69 -2.91
C SER A 89 -18.30 -7.90 -3.52
N ILE A 90 -18.49 -9.06 -2.90
CA ILE A 90 -18.09 -10.35 -3.44
C ILE A 90 -19.34 -11.02 -4.02
N PRO A 91 -19.31 -11.51 -5.29
CA PRO A 91 -20.47 -12.12 -5.92
C PRO A 91 -20.96 -13.37 -5.17
N ARG A 92 -22.27 -13.53 -5.00
CA ARG A 92 -22.88 -14.72 -4.38
C ARG A 92 -22.54 -16.02 -5.11
N SER A 93 -22.26 -15.97 -6.41
CA SER A 93 -21.80 -17.12 -7.21
C SER A 93 -20.49 -17.71 -6.72
N LYS A 94 -19.72 -16.96 -5.94
CA LYS A 94 -18.45 -17.38 -5.34
C LYS A 94 -18.61 -17.99 -3.94
N LYS A 95 -19.85 -18.11 -3.45
CA LYS A 95 -20.12 -18.73 -2.15
C LYS A 95 -19.78 -20.22 -2.15
N GLY A 96 -18.95 -20.62 -1.19
CA GLY A 96 -18.44 -22.00 -1.10
C GLY A 96 -17.01 -22.16 -1.64
N GLU A 97 -16.49 -21.21 -2.38
CA GLU A 97 -15.07 -21.16 -2.74
C GLU A 97 -14.22 -20.63 -1.58
N LYS A 98 -12.94 -20.98 -1.53
CA LYS A 98 -11.96 -20.32 -0.68
C LYS A 98 -11.67 -18.93 -1.25
N VAL A 99 -11.57 -17.95 -0.36
CA VAL A 99 -11.34 -16.55 -0.74
C VAL A 99 -10.07 -16.05 -0.09
N LYS A 100 -9.09 -15.67 -0.89
CA LYS A 100 -7.82 -15.11 -0.43
C LYS A 100 -7.71 -13.64 -0.79
N LEU A 101 -7.29 -12.82 0.16
CA LEU A 101 -6.81 -11.47 -0.06
C LEU A 101 -5.32 -11.54 -0.32
N ILE A 102 -4.87 -10.96 -1.42
CA ILE A 102 -3.46 -10.89 -1.81
C ILE A 102 -3.05 -9.41 -1.90
N LEU A 103 -2.05 -9.04 -1.11
CA LEU A 103 -1.41 -7.74 -1.10
C LEU A 103 -0.01 -7.92 -1.68
N ASN A 104 0.21 -7.49 -2.92
CA ASN A 104 1.46 -7.78 -3.62
C ASN A 104 2.63 -6.90 -3.14
N GLY A 105 2.35 -5.79 -2.47
CA GLY A 105 3.39 -4.97 -1.84
C GLY A 105 2.83 -3.76 -1.11
N ILE A 106 3.25 -3.60 0.13
CA ILE A 106 3.01 -2.43 0.96
C ILE A 106 4.35 -1.95 1.50
N ASN A 107 4.64 -0.68 1.36
CA ASN A 107 5.82 -0.10 1.96
C ASN A 107 5.43 0.71 3.19
N TYR A 108 5.89 0.39 4.39
CA TYR A 108 6.81 -0.70 4.74
C TYR A 108 6.15 -1.66 5.74
N LYS A 109 5.44 -1.13 6.73
CA LYS A 109 4.79 -1.88 7.80
C LYS A 109 3.30 -1.56 7.83
N ALA A 110 2.46 -2.58 7.89
CA ALA A 110 1.02 -2.39 7.90
C ALA A 110 0.28 -3.39 8.79
N GLU A 111 -0.87 -2.96 9.30
CA GLU A 111 -1.92 -3.81 9.91
C GLU A 111 -3.04 -3.99 8.91
N ILE A 112 -3.48 -5.23 8.71
CA ILE A 112 -4.48 -5.60 7.70
C ILE A 112 -5.76 -6.05 8.41
N TRP A 113 -6.86 -5.38 8.11
CA TRP A 113 -8.16 -5.62 8.71
C TRP A 113 -9.22 -5.91 7.65
N PHE A 114 -10.03 -6.95 7.86
CA PHE A 114 -11.14 -7.29 6.98
C PHE A 114 -12.42 -7.53 7.83
N ASN A 115 -13.48 -6.80 7.51
CA ASN A 115 -14.76 -6.88 8.22
C ASN A 115 -14.61 -6.86 9.76
N ARG A 116 -13.77 -5.93 10.29
CA ARG A 116 -13.39 -5.76 11.70
C ARG A 116 -12.45 -6.82 12.27
N GLN A 117 -12.09 -7.83 11.49
CA GLN A 117 -11.13 -8.85 11.91
C GLN A 117 -9.71 -8.41 11.55
N LEU A 118 -8.82 -8.39 12.52
CA LEU A 118 -7.39 -8.25 12.26
C LEU A 118 -6.89 -9.55 11.62
N LEU A 119 -6.47 -9.48 10.37
CA LEU A 119 -5.92 -10.63 9.64
C LEU A 119 -4.46 -10.86 10.00
N GLY A 120 -3.71 -9.79 10.24
CA GLY A 120 -2.30 -9.85 10.56
C GLY A 120 -1.57 -8.55 10.23
N THR A 121 -0.25 -8.64 10.20
CA THR A 121 0.67 -7.54 9.87
C THR A 121 1.56 -7.93 8.71
N MET A 122 2.00 -6.93 7.97
CA MET A 122 3.07 -7.04 6.97
C MET A 122 4.23 -6.16 7.39
N THR A 123 5.45 -6.63 7.14
CA THR A 123 6.68 -5.84 7.39
C THR A 123 7.69 -6.18 6.32
N GLY A 124 7.78 -5.34 5.29
CA GLY A 124 8.68 -5.54 4.16
C GLY A 124 8.09 -4.98 2.88
N ALA A 125 8.82 -4.08 2.22
CA ALA A 125 8.34 -3.44 0.99
C ALA A 125 8.12 -4.43 -0.16
N PHE A 126 8.83 -5.56 -0.14
CA PHE A 126 8.85 -6.56 -1.21
C PHE A 126 8.20 -7.89 -0.79
N GLU A 127 7.59 -7.92 0.39
CA GLU A 127 6.80 -9.08 0.83
C GLU A 127 5.39 -9.05 0.27
N ARG A 128 4.90 -10.24 -0.07
CA ARG A 128 3.51 -10.47 -0.44
C ARG A 128 2.74 -10.95 0.78
N GLY A 129 1.65 -10.24 1.12
CA GLY A 129 0.69 -10.69 2.12
C GLY A 129 -0.40 -11.55 1.48
N ILE A 130 -0.61 -12.76 1.98
CA ILE A 130 -1.69 -13.66 1.53
C ILE A 130 -2.51 -14.06 2.75
N PHE A 131 -3.77 -13.67 2.77
CA PHE A 131 -4.67 -13.89 3.89
C PHE A 131 -5.91 -14.67 3.44
N ASP A 132 -6.23 -15.76 4.13
CA ASP A 132 -7.52 -16.44 3.95
C ASP A 132 -8.61 -15.61 4.63
N ILE A 133 -9.50 -15.05 3.84
CA ILE A 133 -10.63 -14.24 4.34
C ILE A 133 -11.96 -14.99 4.29
N THR A 134 -11.97 -16.23 3.81
CA THR A 134 -13.17 -17.06 3.64
C THR A 134 -14.13 -17.01 4.82
N PRO A 135 -13.67 -17.13 6.09
CA PRO A 135 -14.58 -17.17 7.25
C PRO A 135 -15.32 -15.85 7.52
N TRP A 136 -14.81 -14.74 6.98
CA TRP A 136 -15.33 -13.40 7.30
C TRP A 136 -16.02 -12.71 6.12
N VAL A 137 -16.13 -13.38 4.95
CA VAL A 137 -16.79 -12.83 3.77
C VAL A 137 -18.31 -12.73 4.00
N ASP A 138 -18.84 -11.52 3.78
CA ASP A 138 -20.29 -11.30 3.67
C ASP A 138 -20.67 -11.26 2.18
N TYR A 139 -21.53 -12.20 1.76
CA TYR A 139 -22.00 -12.29 0.38
C TYR A 139 -23.26 -11.48 0.13
N ASP A 140 -23.85 -10.91 1.17
CA ASP A 140 -25.13 -10.16 1.12
C ASP A 140 -24.92 -8.67 1.27
N LYS A 141 -23.76 -8.27 1.80
CA LYS A 141 -23.39 -6.88 2.04
C LYS A 141 -22.02 -6.58 1.45
N LYS A 142 -21.66 -5.31 1.48
CA LYS A 142 -20.29 -4.91 1.16
C LYS A 142 -19.32 -5.38 2.23
N ASN A 143 -18.20 -5.88 1.79
CA ASN A 143 -17.05 -6.17 2.64
C ASN A 143 -16.16 -4.94 2.76
N LEU A 144 -15.51 -4.77 3.90
CA LEU A 144 -14.64 -3.65 4.17
C LEU A 144 -13.22 -4.14 4.42
N LEU A 145 -12.30 -3.74 3.56
CA LEU A 145 -10.86 -3.86 3.76
C LEU A 145 -10.34 -2.54 4.33
N ALA A 146 -9.67 -2.59 5.46
CA ALA A 146 -8.99 -1.44 6.05
C ALA A 146 -7.51 -1.80 6.30
N ILE A 147 -6.62 -0.92 5.89
CA ILE A 147 -5.18 -1.10 6.00
C ILE A 147 -4.60 0.12 6.69
N ARG A 148 -3.90 -0.10 7.80
CA ARG A 148 -3.16 0.95 8.49
C ARG A 148 -1.69 0.82 8.16
N ILE A 149 -1.15 1.80 7.48
CA ILE A 149 0.28 1.88 7.18
C ILE A 149 0.95 2.68 8.29
N LEU A 150 1.93 2.06 8.93
CA LEU A 150 2.68 2.64 10.03
C LEU A 150 3.91 3.39 9.51
N PRO A 151 4.30 4.51 10.15
CA PRO A 151 5.52 5.21 9.79
C PRO A 151 6.75 4.32 10.02
N PRO A 152 7.83 4.49 9.25
CA PRO A 152 9.09 3.84 9.53
C PRO A 152 9.63 4.28 10.89
N ASN A 153 10.30 3.39 11.62
CA ASN A 153 10.84 3.70 12.95
C ASN A 153 11.91 4.81 12.86
N ASN A 154 12.77 4.73 11.85
CA ASN A 154 13.82 5.70 11.58
C ASN A 154 13.68 6.26 10.16
N PRO A 155 12.77 7.25 9.96
CA PRO A 155 12.52 7.80 8.63
C PRO A 155 13.71 8.53 8.03
N GLY A 156 14.73 8.83 8.83
CA GLY A 156 15.90 9.58 8.42
C GLY A 156 15.62 11.07 8.23
N ILE A 157 16.58 11.73 7.63
CA ILE A 157 16.55 13.18 7.37
C ILE A 157 16.86 13.41 5.89
N PRO A 158 15.97 14.07 5.12
CA PRO A 158 16.30 14.51 3.78
C PRO A 158 17.39 15.58 3.86
N HIS A 159 18.40 15.47 3.01
CA HIS A 159 19.44 16.47 2.92
C HIS A 159 19.44 17.06 1.50
N GLU A 160 19.27 18.35 1.45
CA GLU A 160 19.28 19.11 0.20
C GLU A 160 20.27 20.26 0.34
N ALA A 161 21.11 20.44 -0.66
CA ALA A 161 22.10 21.50 -0.65
C ALA A 161 21.44 22.87 -0.53
N ASN A 162 21.83 23.64 0.47
CA ASN A 162 21.39 25.01 0.68
C ASN A 162 22.48 25.88 1.30
N LYS A 163 22.28 27.20 1.34
CA LYS A 163 23.31 28.14 1.83
C LYS A 163 23.67 27.94 3.30
N LYS A 164 22.76 27.44 4.11
CA LYS A 164 22.96 27.25 5.55
C LYS A 164 23.68 25.95 5.87
N GLU A 165 23.33 24.87 5.19
CA GLU A 165 23.78 23.52 5.49
C GLU A 165 24.90 23.02 4.55
N GLY A 166 25.14 23.76 3.48
CA GLY A 166 26.18 23.42 2.51
C GLY A 166 25.76 22.29 1.56
N ILE A 167 26.76 21.62 1.00
CA ILE A 167 26.58 20.48 0.11
C ILE A 167 26.68 19.21 0.94
N GLY A 168 25.57 18.48 1.01
CA GLY A 168 25.52 17.16 1.62
C GLY A 168 25.05 16.11 0.63
N PRO A 169 24.83 14.86 1.07
CA PRO A 169 24.27 13.83 0.21
C PRO A 169 22.90 14.30 -0.27
N ASN A 170 22.75 14.44 -1.58
CA ASN A 170 21.48 14.78 -2.21
C ASN A 170 20.45 13.68 -1.89
N GLY A 171 19.23 14.08 -1.54
CA GLY A 171 18.21 13.14 -1.07
C GLY A 171 18.34 12.68 0.38
N GLY A 172 19.52 12.74 1.01
CA GLY A 172 19.76 12.44 2.42
C GLY A 172 19.92 10.96 2.73
N ALA A 173 19.98 10.65 4.03
CA ALA A 173 20.00 9.30 4.58
C ALA A 173 18.59 8.93 5.05
N LEU A 174 17.90 8.07 4.31
CA LEU A 174 16.49 7.77 4.50
C LEU A 174 16.27 6.28 4.76
N CYS A 175 15.52 5.95 5.83
CA CYS A 175 15.07 4.59 6.15
C CYS A 175 16.18 3.51 6.10
N LEU A 176 17.37 3.81 6.60
CA LEU A 176 18.53 2.91 6.51
C LEU A 176 18.39 1.63 7.38
N ASP A 177 17.46 1.59 8.28
CA ASP A 177 17.19 0.48 9.20
C ASP A 177 16.20 -0.56 8.65
N GLY A 178 15.71 -0.38 7.43
CA GLY A 178 14.74 -1.28 6.82
C GLY A 178 14.91 -1.43 5.30
N PRO A 179 14.74 -2.61 4.73
CA PRO A 179 14.84 -2.84 3.30
C PRO A 179 13.65 -2.22 2.57
N THR A 180 13.79 -1.00 2.10
CA THR A 180 12.84 -0.26 1.27
C THR A 180 13.51 0.20 -0.02
N PHE A 181 12.76 0.80 -0.97
CA PHE A 181 13.37 1.33 -2.22
C PHE A 181 14.30 2.52 -1.98
N ILE A 182 14.23 3.15 -0.81
CA ILE A 182 14.99 4.37 -0.47
C ILE A 182 15.95 4.17 0.69
N SER A 183 16.13 2.94 1.16
CA SER A 183 17.03 2.62 2.27
C SER A 183 18.50 2.58 1.82
N SER A 184 18.98 3.64 1.20
CA SER A 184 20.34 3.71 0.61
C SER A 184 20.89 5.11 0.69
N GLU A 185 22.15 5.24 1.04
CA GLU A 185 22.90 6.48 0.93
C GLU A 185 23.38 6.75 -0.51
N GLY A 186 23.31 5.78 -1.40
CA GLY A 186 23.78 5.87 -2.78
C GLY A 186 22.83 6.58 -3.75
N TRP A 187 21.74 7.17 -3.28
CA TRP A 187 20.76 7.88 -4.09
C TRP A 187 20.95 9.39 -4.07
N ASP A 188 22.18 9.84 -4.15
CA ASP A 188 22.57 11.24 -4.01
C ASP A 188 21.98 12.18 -5.06
N TRP A 189 21.56 11.63 -6.20
CA TRP A 189 20.94 12.37 -7.31
C TRP A 189 19.42 12.48 -7.24
N ILE A 190 18.79 11.86 -6.23
CA ILE A 190 17.34 11.90 -6.05
C ILE A 190 17.01 12.83 -4.88
N PRO A 191 16.12 13.82 -5.07
CA PRO A 191 15.60 14.62 -3.96
C PRO A 191 14.97 13.76 -2.87
N GLY A 192 15.04 14.19 -1.62
CA GLY A 192 14.44 13.47 -0.49
C GLY A 192 12.96 13.19 -0.70
N ILE A 193 12.58 11.91 -0.62
CA ILE A 193 11.20 11.46 -0.81
C ILE A 193 10.43 11.66 0.50
N ARG A 194 9.48 12.62 0.51
CA ARG A 194 8.85 13.15 1.72
C ARG A 194 7.99 12.16 2.49
N ASP A 195 7.31 11.26 1.79
CA ASP A 195 6.51 10.19 2.41
C ASP A 195 7.29 8.89 2.61
N ARG A 196 8.56 8.84 2.26
CA ARG A 196 9.39 7.61 2.26
C ARG A 196 8.78 6.48 1.44
N ASN A 197 8.03 6.81 0.39
CA ASN A 197 7.25 5.88 -0.42
C ASN A 197 6.27 5.00 0.39
N MET A 198 5.79 5.48 1.54
CA MET A 198 4.74 4.78 2.29
C MET A 198 3.50 4.64 1.43
N GLY A 199 2.91 3.44 1.38
CA GLY A 199 1.70 3.22 0.60
C GLY A 199 1.49 1.78 0.17
N ILE A 200 0.37 1.54 -0.50
CA ILE A 200 0.03 0.29 -1.18
C ILE A 200 0.57 0.40 -2.60
N TRP A 201 1.85 0.12 -2.78
CA TRP A 201 2.57 0.43 -4.02
C TRP A 201 2.41 -0.63 -5.12
N GLN A 202 1.88 -1.80 -4.75
CA GLN A 202 1.53 -2.88 -5.66
C GLN A 202 0.02 -3.14 -5.61
N ASP A 203 -0.47 -3.92 -6.55
CA ASP A 203 -1.89 -4.24 -6.65
C ASP A 203 -2.41 -5.11 -5.49
N VAL A 204 -3.70 -4.93 -5.23
CA VAL A 204 -4.46 -5.71 -4.27
C VAL A 204 -5.41 -6.61 -5.04
N ARG A 205 -5.44 -7.90 -4.68
CA ARG A 205 -6.24 -8.89 -5.39
C ARG A 205 -7.11 -9.72 -4.45
N ILE A 206 -8.23 -10.15 -4.96
CA ILE A 206 -9.08 -11.18 -4.37
C ILE A 206 -9.01 -12.40 -5.27
N LYS A 207 -8.57 -13.53 -4.72
CA LYS A 207 -8.48 -14.81 -5.42
C LYS A 207 -9.47 -15.80 -4.86
N PHE A 208 -10.15 -16.47 -5.76
CA PHE A 208 -11.09 -17.55 -5.45
C PHE A 208 -10.46 -18.89 -5.86
N SER A 209 -10.68 -19.91 -5.06
CA SER A 209 -10.22 -21.28 -5.40
C SER A 209 -11.16 -22.33 -4.84
N ASN A 210 -11.16 -23.49 -5.46
CA ASN A 210 -11.80 -24.69 -4.94
C ASN A 210 -10.91 -25.35 -3.86
N GLU A 211 -11.17 -26.62 -3.54
CA GLU A 211 -10.41 -27.37 -2.54
C GLU A 211 -8.93 -27.55 -2.93
N LEU A 212 -8.66 -27.65 -4.23
CA LEU A 212 -7.31 -27.81 -4.77
C LEU A 212 -6.87 -26.54 -5.48
N GLU A 213 -5.66 -26.13 -5.22
CA GLU A 213 -5.02 -24.97 -5.84
C GLU A 213 -3.57 -25.31 -6.16
N ILE A 214 -3.14 -24.99 -7.38
CA ILE A 214 -1.72 -25.05 -7.76
C ILE A 214 -1.10 -23.71 -7.37
N VAL A 215 -0.08 -23.77 -6.52
CA VAL A 215 0.63 -22.59 -6.02
C VAL A 215 2.08 -22.67 -6.47
N ASP A 216 2.62 -21.56 -6.96
CA ASP A 216 4.04 -21.38 -7.29
C ASP A 216 4.60 -22.43 -8.23
N THR A 217 3.93 -22.65 -9.37
CA THR A 217 4.41 -23.55 -10.42
C THR A 217 5.78 -23.10 -10.91
N HIS A 218 6.77 -23.97 -10.77
CA HIS A 218 8.12 -23.75 -11.26
C HIS A 218 8.42 -24.70 -12.43
N VAL A 219 8.77 -24.14 -13.58
CA VAL A 219 9.16 -24.92 -14.77
C VAL A 219 10.66 -24.78 -14.96
N ILE A 220 11.36 -25.92 -14.86
CA ILE A 220 12.79 -25.98 -15.16
C ILE A 220 12.94 -26.52 -16.58
N THR A 221 13.58 -25.75 -17.45
CA THR A 221 13.94 -26.18 -18.79
C THR A 221 15.39 -26.61 -18.78
N ASP A 222 15.65 -27.87 -19.09
CA ASP A 222 16.99 -28.39 -19.34
C ASP A 222 17.16 -28.53 -20.84
N LEU A 223 18.18 -27.88 -21.37
CA LEU A 223 18.57 -27.98 -22.77
C LEU A 223 20.00 -28.53 -22.82
N PRO A 224 20.18 -29.85 -22.93
CA PRO A 224 21.51 -30.42 -23.02
C PRO A 224 22.22 -29.88 -24.26
N LEU A 225 23.42 -29.33 -24.03
CA LEU A 225 24.28 -28.94 -25.16
C LEU A 225 24.70 -30.16 -25.92
N PRO A 226 24.74 -30.12 -27.27
CA PRO A 226 25.27 -31.23 -28.04
C PRO A 226 26.74 -31.43 -27.65
N ASP A 227 27.13 -32.71 -27.50
CA ASP A 227 28.53 -33.06 -27.29
C ASP A 227 29.36 -32.52 -28.46
N THR A 228 30.34 -31.64 -28.16
CA THR A 228 31.27 -31.03 -29.12
C THR A 228 32.44 -31.95 -29.38
#